data_90c13bb1b2b02904af7389a25d88fd63
#
_entry.id   90c13bb1b2b02904af7389a25d88fd63
#
_cell.length_a   1.000
_cell.length_b   1.000
_cell.length_c   1.000
_cell.angle_alpha   90.00
_cell.angle_beta   90.00
_cell.angle_gamma   90.00
#
_symmetry.space_group_name_H-M   'P 1'
#
loop_
_entity.id
_entity.type
_entity.pdbx_description
1 polymer ?
#
loop_
_entity_poly.entity_id
_entity_poly.type
_entity_poly.pdbx_seq_one_letter_code
_entity_poly.pdbx_strand_id
1 'polypeptide(L)'
;MHMKGQIGNARQYVEGLARSGRYFFNSADARDALGVSAEAAKVALHRLSQQGLVSSPARGYYVVVPPEYHALGCLPAEQFVPSLMERLGLRYYAGLLTAAQYHGAAHQRPQEFQVCLERARRPLACSRVRVAFIVRKRLRDVPVQSVNTPRGTLIISTPEATALDLVGYPHRAGGLNQVATVLGELAEQLDADKLVAVADTAPVTDDGEHPGAWNSGPAL
;
A
#
# COMPACT_ATOMS: atom_id res chain seq x y z
N MET A 1 19.93 34.51 7.77
CA MET A 1 20.27 33.71 8.95
C MET A 1 19.08 32.87 9.48
N HIS A 2 17.85 33.06 8.99
CA HIS A 2 16.63 32.37 9.47
C HIS A 2 16.45 30.91 8.97
N MET A 3 17.11 30.51 7.88
CA MET A 3 16.85 29.21 7.23
C MET A 3 17.45 27.96 7.92
N LYS A 4 18.56 28.11 8.65
CA LYS A 4 19.17 26.96 9.39
C LYS A 4 18.35 26.54 10.61
N GLY A 5 17.73 27.47 11.31
CA GLY A 5 16.88 27.19 12.48
C GLY A 5 15.59 26.43 12.15
N GLN A 6 14.97 26.73 11.00
CA GLN A 6 13.74 26.07 10.56
C GLN A 6 13.96 24.60 10.16
N ILE A 7 15.11 24.26 9.58
CA ILE A 7 15.44 22.86 9.20
C ILE A 7 15.70 22.04 10.47
N GLY A 8 16.39 22.60 11.46
CA GLY A 8 16.62 21.94 12.75
C GLY A 8 15.31 21.62 13.45
N ASN A 9 14.35 22.55 13.43
CA ASN A 9 13.03 22.37 14.02
C ASN A 9 12.19 21.30 13.27
N ALA A 10 12.23 21.30 11.93
CA ALA A 10 11.52 20.29 11.12
C ALA A 10 12.08 18.88 11.31
N ARG A 11 13.40 18.73 11.44
CA ARG A 11 14.04 17.45 11.75
C ARG A 11 13.65 16.96 13.15
N GLN A 12 13.70 17.83 14.14
CA GLN A 12 13.27 17.52 15.51
C GLN A 12 11.81 17.10 15.58
N TYR A 13 10.94 17.76 14.78
CA TYR A 13 9.53 17.37 14.67
C TYR A 13 9.38 15.94 14.17
N VAL A 14 10.04 15.57 13.07
CA VAL A 14 9.97 14.22 12.49
C VAL A 14 10.56 13.17 13.45
N GLU A 15 11.68 13.48 14.09
CA GLU A 15 12.28 12.61 15.12
C GLU A 15 11.35 12.45 16.34
N GLY A 16 10.66 13.51 16.72
CA GLY A 16 9.64 13.49 17.78
C GLY A 16 8.46 12.60 17.46
N LEU A 17 7.98 12.66 16.21
CA LEU A 17 6.93 11.75 15.71
C LEU A 17 7.39 10.29 15.82
N ALA A 18 8.58 9.97 15.32
CA ALA A 18 9.13 8.61 15.38
C ALA A 18 9.25 8.09 16.82
N ARG A 19 9.76 8.91 17.76
CA ARG A 19 9.86 8.56 19.19
C ARG A 19 8.50 8.31 19.84
N SER A 20 7.44 8.99 19.39
CA SER A 20 6.08 8.76 19.86
C SER A 20 5.34 7.63 19.15
N GLY A 21 6.02 6.88 18.26
CA GLY A 21 5.42 5.81 17.47
C GLY A 21 4.53 6.30 16.32
N ARG A 22 4.53 7.61 16.03
CA ARG A 22 3.78 8.19 14.91
C ARG A 22 4.68 8.27 13.68
N TYR A 23 4.30 7.56 12.64
CA TYR A 23 5.07 7.53 11.40
C TYR A 23 4.35 8.21 10.22
N PHE A 24 3.14 8.71 10.45
CA PHE A 24 2.28 9.31 9.44
C PHE A 24 1.85 10.70 9.88
N PHE A 25 1.87 11.65 8.96
CA PHE A 25 1.40 13.02 9.19
C PHE A 25 1.02 13.68 7.87
N ASN A 26 0.30 14.77 7.94
CA ASN A 26 -0.05 15.56 6.77
C ASN A 26 0.67 16.93 6.77
N SER A 27 0.57 17.65 5.65
CA SER A 27 1.21 18.96 5.53
C SER A 27 0.66 20.01 6.49
N ALA A 28 -0.61 19.89 6.92
CA ALA A 28 -1.19 20.78 7.91
C ALA A 28 -0.61 20.51 9.30
N ASP A 29 -0.49 19.21 9.69
CA ASP A 29 0.13 18.84 10.96
C ASP A 29 1.55 19.41 11.08
N ALA A 30 2.34 19.29 9.99
CA ALA A 30 3.70 19.81 9.97
C ALA A 30 3.74 21.35 10.05
N ARG A 31 2.86 22.04 9.31
CA ARG A 31 2.75 23.50 9.35
C ARG A 31 2.43 23.99 10.76
N ASP A 32 1.43 23.38 11.39
CA ASP A 32 0.94 23.79 12.70
C ASP A 32 1.99 23.52 13.80
N ALA A 33 2.63 22.34 13.75
CA ALA A 33 3.69 21.98 14.67
C ALA A 33 4.95 22.82 14.54
N LEU A 34 5.26 23.30 13.33
CA LEU A 34 6.42 24.16 13.07
C LEU A 34 6.13 25.65 13.27
N GLY A 35 4.86 26.06 13.36
CA GLY A 35 4.46 27.45 13.48
C GLY A 35 4.88 28.31 12.28
N VAL A 36 4.82 27.76 11.05
CA VAL A 36 5.30 28.42 9.83
C VAL A 36 4.19 28.52 8.77
N SER A 37 4.43 29.29 7.69
CA SER A 37 3.51 29.32 6.55
C SER A 37 3.44 27.98 5.82
N ALA A 38 2.39 27.79 5.01
CA ALA A 38 2.23 26.58 4.20
C ALA A 38 3.41 26.39 3.22
N GLU A 39 3.90 27.47 2.62
CA GLU A 39 5.04 27.48 1.71
C GLU A 39 6.33 27.10 2.44
N ALA A 40 6.55 27.66 3.63
CA ALA A 40 7.73 27.34 4.45
C ALA A 40 7.71 25.87 4.90
N ALA A 41 6.54 25.35 5.33
CA ALA A 41 6.37 23.94 5.66
C ALA A 41 6.67 23.03 4.47
N LYS A 42 6.15 23.36 3.27
CA LYS A 42 6.41 22.61 2.04
C LYS A 42 7.90 22.56 1.70
N VAL A 43 8.60 23.68 1.81
CA VAL A 43 10.06 23.75 1.57
C VAL A 43 10.82 22.91 2.60
N ALA A 44 10.45 22.99 3.87
CA ALA A 44 11.08 22.20 4.93
C ALA A 44 10.88 20.69 4.69
N LEU A 45 9.66 20.26 4.38
CA LEU A 45 9.34 18.86 4.07
C LEU A 45 10.05 18.36 2.81
N HIS A 46 10.15 19.19 1.78
CA HIS A 46 10.92 18.85 0.58
C HIS A 46 12.40 18.60 0.92
N ARG A 47 13.02 19.43 1.75
CA ARG A 47 14.40 19.24 2.19
C ARG A 47 14.60 17.96 3.02
N LEU A 48 13.66 17.65 3.91
CA LEU A 48 13.68 16.40 4.67
C LEU A 48 13.53 15.18 3.75
N SER A 49 12.72 15.30 2.70
CA SER A 49 12.58 14.25 1.68
C SER A 49 13.87 14.04 0.90
N GLN A 50 14.57 15.12 0.52
CA GLN A 50 15.90 15.02 -0.12
C GLN A 50 16.96 14.37 0.78
N GLN A 51 16.79 14.48 2.10
CA GLN A 51 17.64 13.82 3.10
C GLN A 51 17.23 12.37 3.40
N GLY A 52 16.14 11.88 2.78
CA GLY A 52 15.62 10.54 3.02
C GLY A 52 14.93 10.34 4.38
N LEU A 53 14.68 11.42 5.13
CA LEU A 53 14.06 11.36 6.46
C LEU A 53 12.53 11.22 6.41
N VAL A 54 11.92 11.70 5.34
CA VAL A 54 10.50 11.53 5.05
C VAL A 54 10.29 11.17 3.59
N SER A 55 9.18 10.53 3.28
CA SER A 55 8.72 10.33 1.91
C SER A 55 7.23 10.65 1.80
N SER A 56 6.73 10.85 0.57
CA SER A 56 5.34 11.22 0.33
C SER A 56 4.68 10.25 -0.64
N PRO A 57 4.07 9.16 -0.14
CA PRO A 57 3.34 8.20 -0.96
C PRO A 57 2.15 8.79 -1.70
N ALA A 58 1.52 9.82 -1.15
CA ALA A 58 0.40 10.52 -1.76
C ALA A 58 0.45 12.02 -1.44
N ARG A 59 -0.22 12.83 -2.27
CA ARG A 59 -0.25 14.29 -2.09
C ARG A 59 -0.72 14.68 -0.69
N GLY A 60 0.11 15.44 0.01
CA GLY A 60 -0.16 15.92 1.37
C GLY A 60 -0.16 14.83 2.44
N TYR A 61 0.30 13.63 2.12
CA TYR A 61 0.49 12.53 3.06
C TYR A 61 1.97 12.17 3.10
N TYR A 62 2.54 12.23 4.28
CA TYR A 62 3.96 12.00 4.53
C TYR A 62 4.17 10.83 5.48
N VAL A 63 5.23 10.09 5.24
CA VAL A 63 5.70 9.03 6.13
C VAL A 63 7.12 9.33 6.60
N VAL A 64 7.37 9.12 7.87
CA VAL A 64 8.72 9.14 8.42
C VAL A 64 9.45 7.89 7.94
N VAL A 65 10.67 8.04 7.46
CA VAL A 65 11.51 6.92 6.97
C VAL A 65 12.58 6.64 8.02
N PRO A 66 12.41 5.59 8.85
CA PRO A 66 13.42 5.19 9.81
C PRO A 66 14.69 4.66 9.14
N PRO A 67 15.84 4.66 9.83
CA PRO A 67 17.13 4.26 9.27
C PRO A 67 17.12 2.90 8.58
N GLU A 68 16.39 1.92 9.12
CA GLU A 68 16.27 0.57 8.58
C GLU A 68 15.63 0.51 7.19
N TYR A 69 14.88 1.56 6.81
CA TYR A 69 14.21 1.67 5.49
C TYR A 69 14.82 2.73 4.58
N HIS A 70 15.96 3.34 4.93
CA HIS A 70 16.61 4.33 4.07
C HIS A 70 16.96 3.77 2.68
N ALA A 71 17.42 2.51 2.60
CA ALA A 71 17.69 1.85 1.33
C ALA A 71 16.44 1.67 0.46
N LEU A 72 15.26 1.54 1.07
CA LEU A 72 13.96 1.45 0.40
C LEU A 72 13.44 2.84 0.01
N GLY A 73 13.82 3.88 0.75
CA GLY A 73 13.44 5.28 0.58
C GLY A 73 11.98 5.57 0.94
N CYS A 74 11.29 4.62 1.53
CA CYS A 74 9.92 4.72 2.03
C CYS A 74 9.68 3.62 3.07
N LEU A 75 8.62 3.73 3.87
CA LEU A 75 8.13 2.58 4.63
C LEU A 75 7.67 1.47 3.67
N PRO A 76 7.81 0.19 4.06
CA PRO A 76 7.13 -0.91 3.38
C PRO A 76 5.63 -0.66 3.24
N ALA A 77 5.04 -1.10 2.12
CA ALA A 77 3.64 -0.78 1.79
C ALA A 77 2.66 -1.26 2.88
N GLU A 78 2.88 -2.44 3.43
CA GLU A 78 2.07 -3.02 4.51
C GLU A 78 2.00 -2.14 5.76
N GLN A 79 2.98 -1.25 5.95
CA GLN A 79 3.04 -0.39 7.12
C GLN A 79 2.36 0.97 6.91
N PHE A 80 2.22 1.47 5.67
CA PHE A 80 1.59 2.77 5.44
C PHE A 80 0.25 2.70 4.69
N VAL A 81 -0.02 1.63 3.95
CA VAL A 81 -1.29 1.47 3.22
C VAL A 81 -2.50 1.56 4.14
N PRO A 82 -2.53 0.90 5.31
CA PRO A 82 -3.67 1.02 6.22
C PRO A 82 -4.02 2.47 6.55
N SER A 83 -3.06 3.25 7.03
CA SER A 83 -3.25 4.66 7.38
C SER A 83 -3.58 5.54 6.16
N LEU A 84 -3.01 5.23 4.99
CA LEU A 84 -3.34 5.92 3.75
C LEU A 84 -4.80 5.68 3.34
N MET A 85 -5.29 4.45 3.42
CA MET A 85 -6.67 4.09 3.07
C MET A 85 -7.66 4.70 4.05
N GLU A 86 -7.38 4.66 5.34
CA GLU A 86 -8.16 5.33 6.38
C GLU A 86 -8.29 6.84 6.10
N ARG A 87 -7.18 7.51 5.82
CA ARG A 87 -7.18 8.93 5.46
C ARG A 87 -8.02 9.26 4.22
N LEU A 88 -8.03 8.35 3.25
CA LEU A 88 -8.80 8.50 2.01
C LEU A 88 -10.27 8.10 2.18
N GLY A 89 -10.66 7.55 3.33
CA GLY A 89 -12.00 7.01 3.55
C GLY A 89 -12.33 5.83 2.65
N LEU A 90 -11.31 5.05 2.23
CA LEU A 90 -11.46 3.95 1.29
C LEU A 90 -11.44 2.60 2.02
N ARG A 91 -12.44 1.77 1.73
CA ARG A 91 -12.36 0.34 2.06
C ARG A 91 -11.36 -0.34 1.15
N TYR A 92 -10.60 -1.28 1.69
CA TYR A 92 -9.59 -2.02 0.96
C TYR A 92 -9.33 -3.37 1.63
N TYR A 93 -8.66 -4.22 0.89
CA TYR A 93 -7.86 -5.32 1.45
C TYR A 93 -6.60 -5.53 0.58
N ALA A 94 -5.53 -6.05 1.15
CA ALA A 94 -4.42 -6.57 0.38
C ALA A 94 -4.81 -7.96 -0.14
N GLY A 95 -4.74 -8.16 -1.44
CA GLY A 95 -5.24 -9.34 -2.14
C GLY A 95 -4.20 -10.01 -3.04
N LEU A 96 -4.61 -10.97 -3.81
CA LEU A 96 -3.82 -11.70 -4.81
C LEU A 96 -2.48 -12.22 -4.23
N LEU A 97 -1.37 -11.99 -4.94
CA LEU A 97 -0.04 -12.46 -4.51
C LEU A 97 0.41 -11.86 -3.17
N THR A 98 -0.05 -10.64 -2.85
CA THR A 98 0.24 -10.04 -1.54
C THR A 98 -0.43 -10.82 -0.42
N ALA A 99 -1.71 -11.16 -0.53
CA ALA A 99 -2.39 -11.98 0.46
C ALA A 99 -1.83 -13.41 0.49
N ALA A 100 -1.57 -14.02 -0.68
CA ALA A 100 -0.95 -15.33 -0.79
C ALA A 100 0.38 -15.42 -0.02
N GLN A 101 1.21 -14.36 -0.08
CA GLN A 101 2.45 -14.28 0.70
C GLN A 101 2.18 -14.35 2.22
N TYR A 102 1.15 -13.66 2.72
CA TYR A 102 0.78 -13.73 4.14
C TYR A 102 0.21 -15.08 4.55
N HIS A 103 -0.34 -15.82 3.60
CA HIS A 103 -0.77 -17.20 3.77
C HIS A 103 0.37 -18.23 3.54
N GLY A 104 1.62 -17.76 3.32
CA GLY A 104 2.76 -18.63 3.11
C GLY A 104 2.79 -19.34 1.73
N ALA A 105 1.90 -18.95 0.81
CA ALA A 105 1.74 -19.57 -0.50
C ALA A 105 2.46 -18.82 -1.64
N ALA A 106 3.39 -17.92 -1.34
CA ALA A 106 4.20 -17.23 -2.34
C ALA A 106 5.65 -17.19 -1.88
N HIS A 107 6.51 -17.98 -2.47
CA HIS A 107 7.93 -18.05 -2.13
C HIS A 107 8.72 -16.79 -2.51
N GLN A 108 8.22 -16.01 -3.47
CA GLN A 108 8.83 -14.76 -3.89
C GLN A 108 7.96 -13.57 -3.48
N ARG A 109 8.59 -12.59 -2.84
CA ARG A 109 7.90 -11.34 -2.51
C ARG A 109 7.43 -10.65 -3.81
N PRO A 110 6.13 -10.34 -3.94
CA PRO A 110 5.63 -9.62 -5.10
C PRO A 110 6.38 -8.30 -5.28
N GLN A 111 6.70 -7.94 -6.53
CA GLN A 111 7.37 -6.66 -6.83
C GLN A 111 6.50 -5.45 -6.50
N GLU A 112 5.19 -5.64 -6.51
CA GLU A 112 4.19 -4.64 -6.17
C GLU A 112 3.30 -5.15 -5.05
N PHE A 113 3.00 -4.28 -4.11
CA PHE A 113 2.02 -4.55 -3.07
C PHE A 113 0.60 -4.36 -3.66
N GLN A 114 -0.19 -5.41 -3.70
CA GLN A 114 -1.47 -5.44 -4.38
C GLN A 114 -2.61 -5.14 -3.42
N VAL A 115 -3.40 -4.11 -3.74
CA VAL A 115 -4.52 -3.62 -2.93
C VAL A 115 -5.78 -3.61 -3.77
N CYS A 116 -6.81 -4.29 -3.29
CA CYS A 116 -8.13 -4.30 -3.91
C CYS A 116 -8.98 -3.14 -3.41
N LEU A 117 -9.66 -2.44 -4.33
CA LEU A 117 -10.52 -1.29 -4.10
C LEU A 117 -11.81 -1.39 -4.93
N GLU A 118 -12.88 -0.71 -4.50
CA GLU A 118 -14.13 -0.65 -5.29
C GLU A 118 -14.01 0.19 -6.58
N ARG A 119 -13.07 1.14 -6.62
CA ARG A 119 -12.91 2.09 -7.74
C ARG A 119 -11.47 2.12 -8.23
N ALA A 120 -11.33 2.38 -9.52
CA ALA A 120 -10.01 2.52 -10.14
C ALA A 120 -9.18 3.63 -9.48
N ARG A 121 -7.93 3.34 -9.25
CA ARG A 121 -6.94 4.28 -8.74
C ARG A 121 -5.61 4.07 -9.44
N ARG A 122 -4.89 5.16 -9.70
CA ARG A 122 -3.56 5.08 -10.29
C ARG A 122 -2.61 4.36 -9.33
N PRO A 123 -1.74 3.48 -9.85
CA PRO A 123 -0.68 2.86 -9.05
C PRO A 123 0.13 3.92 -8.30
N LEU A 124 0.64 3.55 -7.14
CA LEU A 124 1.45 4.41 -6.32
C LEU A 124 2.91 3.94 -6.37
N ALA A 125 3.80 4.89 -6.56
CA ALA A 125 5.23 4.67 -6.45
C ALA A 125 5.81 5.63 -5.42
N CYS A 126 6.51 5.10 -4.43
CA CYS A 126 7.20 5.88 -3.43
C CYS A 126 8.63 5.33 -3.27
N SER A 127 9.59 5.98 -3.93
CA SER A 127 10.95 5.48 -4.06
C SER A 127 10.96 4.06 -4.66
N ARG A 128 11.42 3.04 -3.93
CA ARG A 128 11.45 1.64 -4.39
C ARG A 128 10.16 0.87 -4.07
N VAL A 129 9.25 1.46 -3.32
CA VAL A 129 7.96 0.82 -2.98
C VAL A 129 6.96 1.06 -4.10
N ARG A 130 6.28 0.00 -4.52
CA ARG A 130 5.21 0.02 -5.53
C ARG A 130 3.94 -0.54 -4.91
N VAL A 131 2.80 0.13 -5.16
CA VAL A 131 1.47 -0.35 -4.78
C VAL A 131 0.60 -0.35 -6.03
N ALA A 132 0.11 -1.52 -6.40
CA ALA A 132 -0.87 -1.71 -7.45
C ALA A 132 -2.28 -1.69 -6.85
N PHE A 133 -3.19 -0.99 -7.48
CA PHE A 133 -4.60 -0.97 -7.11
C PHE A 133 -5.41 -1.76 -8.13
N ILE A 134 -6.16 -2.73 -7.64
CA ILE A 134 -7.00 -3.62 -8.44
C ILE A 134 -8.46 -3.28 -8.14
N VAL A 135 -9.25 -3.09 -9.19
CA VAL A 135 -10.69 -2.87 -9.03
C VAL A 135 -11.36 -4.20 -8.70
N ARG A 136 -12.08 -4.22 -7.60
CA ARG A 136 -12.81 -5.39 -7.15
C ARG A 136 -14.27 -5.02 -6.90
N LYS A 137 -15.14 -5.42 -7.82
CA LYS A 137 -16.59 -5.29 -7.64
C LYS A 137 -17.01 -6.08 -6.41
N ARG A 138 -18.03 -5.61 -5.68
CA ARG A 138 -18.53 -6.27 -4.46
C ARG A 138 -17.45 -6.47 -3.38
N LEU A 139 -16.53 -5.53 -3.25
CA LEU A 139 -15.44 -5.57 -2.28
C LEU A 139 -15.91 -5.89 -0.85
N ARG A 140 -17.12 -5.43 -0.49
CA ARG A 140 -17.71 -5.59 0.84
C ARG A 140 -18.11 -7.02 1.19
N ASP A 141 -18.36 -7.82 0.16
CA ASP A 141 -18.82 -9.20 0.31
C ASP A 141 -17.62 -10.18 0.39
N VAL A 142 -16.41 -9.68 0.12
CA VAL A 142 -15.19 -10.48 0.17
C VAL A 142 -14.79 -10.73 1.63
N PRO A 143 -14.62 -11.97 2.07
CA PRO A 143 -14.14 -12.27 3.41
C PRO A 143 -12.68 -11.82 3.58
N VAL A 144 -12.45 -11.15 4.70
CA VAL A 144 -11.13 -10.59 5.02
C VAL A 144 -10.73 -10.95 6.45
N GLN A 145 -9.43 -10.91 6.71
CA GLN A 145 -8.87 -11.08 8.04
C GLN A 145 -7.82 -10.01 8.33
N SER A 146 -7.50 -9.84 9.60
CA SER A 146 -6.52 -8.87 10.06
C SER A 146 -5.19 -9.55 10.35
N VAL A 147 -4.10 -8.94 9.92
CA VAL A 147 -2.74 -9.37 10.27
C VAL A 147 -1.97 -8.20 10.90
N ASN A 148 -1.17 -8.51 11.91
CA ASN A 148 -0.36 -7.50 12.58
C ASN A 148 0.85 -7.14 11.72
N THR A 149 1.15 -5.86 11.67
CA THR A 149 2.37 -5.32 11.08
C THR A 149 3.15 -4.54 12.16
N PRO A 150 4.42 -4.21 11.94
CA PRO A 150 5.17 -3.41 12.92
C PRO A 150 4.55 -2.04 13.26
N ARG A 151 3.63 -1.53 12.42
CA ARG A 151 3.02 -0.19 12.60
C ARG A 151 1.50 -0.19 12.46
N GLY A 152 0.86 -1.25 12.92
CA GLY A 152 -0.61 -1.35 12.92
C GLY A 152 -1.11 -2.65 12.33
N THR A 153 -2.34 -2.64 11.86
CA THR A 153 -3.04 -3.81 11.34
C THR A 153 -3.30 -3.66 9.85
N LEU A 154 -2.96 -4.68 9.10
CA LEU A 154 -3.27 -4.80 7.67
C LEU A 154 -4.48 -5.72 7.49
N ILE A 155 -5.39 -5.35 6.61
CA ILE A 155 -6.51 -6.18 6.19
C ILE A 155 -6.12 -6.93 4.92
N ILE A 156 -6.24 -8.26 4.94
CA ILE A 156 -5.97 -9.13 3.80
C ILE A 156 -7.19 -10.00 3.49
N SER A 157 -7.32 -10.51 2.27
CA SER A 157 -8.31 -11.54 1.94
C SER A 157 -8.03 -12.85 2.68
N THR A 158 -9.09 -13.62 3.00
CA THR A 158 -8.91 -14.99 3.52
C THR A 158 -8.26 -15.90 2.48
N PRO A 159 -7.73 -17.08 2.83
CA PRO A 159 -7.16 -18.01 1.85
C PRO A 159 -8.11 -18.31 0.69
N GLU A 160 -9.39 -18.57 0.98
CA GLU A 160 -10.41 -18.90 -0.01
C GLU A 160 -10.70 -17.71 -0.94
N ALA A 161 -10.87 -16.52 -0.38
CA ALA A 161 -11.07 -15.31 -1.17
C ALA A 161 -9.82 -14.97 -2.02
N THR A 162 -8.62 -15.23 -1.48
CA THR A 162 -7.35 -15.08 -2.21
C THR A 162 -7.28 -16.03 -3.40
N ALA A 163 -7.68 -17.29 -3.24
CA ALA A 163 -7.73 -18.25 -4.31
C ALA A 163 -8.67 -17.80 -5.45
N LEU A 164 -9.87 -17.33 -5.11
CA LEU A 164 -10.82 -16.80 -6.10
C LEU A 164 -10.29 -15.55 -6.81
N ASP A 165 -9.67 -14.63 -6.09
CA ASP A 165 -9.08 -13.43 -6.68
C ASP A 165 -7.92 -13.76 -7.63
N LEU A 166 -7.06 -14.73 -7.29
CA LEU A 166 -5.96 -15.19 -8.16
C LEU A 166 -6.50 -15.75 -9.49
N VAL A 167 -7.56 -16.54 -9.45
CA VAL A 167 -8.21 -17.10 -10.64
C VAL A 167 -8.90 -16.00 -11.45
N GLY A 168 -9.55 -15.06 -10.79
CA GLY A 168 -10.28 -13.97 -11.43
C GLY A 168 -9.39 -12.89 -12.05
N TYR A 169 -8.14 -12.74 -11.56
CA TYR A 169 -7.19 -11.73 -12.05
C TYR A 169 -5.83 -12.33 -12.43
N PRO A 170 -5.77 -13.37 -13.31
CA PRO A 170 -4.53 -14.08 -13.58
C PRO A 170 -3.42 -13.18 -14.13
N HIS A 171 -3.77 -12.16 -14.92
CA HIS A 171 -2.81 -11.20 -15.47
C HIS A 171 -2.12 -10.36 -14.38
N ARG A 172 -2.80 -10.15 -13.25
CA ARG A 172 -2.22 -9.43 -12.09
C ARG A 172 -1.37 -10.35 -11.21
N ALA A 173 -1.47 -11.66 -11.40
CA ALA A 173 -0.76 -12.67 -10.64
C ALA A 173 0.37 -13.37 -11.42
N GLY A 174 0.81 -12.80 -12.54
CA GLY A 174 1.90 -13.36 -13.35
C GLY A 174 1.46 -14.44 -14.35
N GLY A 175 0.16 -14.56 -14.62
CA GLY A 175 -0.43 -15.51 -15.57
C GLY A 175 -0.88 -16.82 -14.94
N LEU A 176 -1.58 -17.64 -15.74
CA LEU A 176 -2.21 -18.87 -15.24
C LEU A 176 -1.23 -19.88 -14.62
N ASN A 177 -0.03 -20.00 -15.17
CA ASN A 177 0.97 -20.92 -14.62
C ASN A 177 1.40 -20.53 -13.20
N GLN A 178 1.62 -19.22 -12.97
CA GLN A 178 1.94 -18.71 -11.65
C GLN A 178 0.76 -18.87 -10.69
N VAL A 179 -0.46 -18.60 -11.15
CA VAL A 179 -1.68 -18.83 -10.36
C VAL A 179 -1.79 -20.30 -9.95
N ALA A 180 -1.59 -21.24 -10.87
CA ALA A 180 -1.66 -22.67 -10.56
C ALA A 180 -0.62 -23.08 -9.49
N THR A 181 0.60 -22.56 -9.58
CA THR A 181 1.65 -22.82 -8.58
C THR A 181 1.23 -22.29 -7.20
N VAL A 182 0.77 -21.04 -7.12
CA VAL A 182 0.36 -20.41 -5.85
C VAL A 182 -0.88 -21.09 -5.27
N LEU A 183 -1.83 -21.53 -6.11
CA LEU A 183 -3.01 -22.28 -5.66
C LEU A 183 -2.61 -23.65 -5.09
N GLY A 184 -1.62 -24.33 -5.70
CA GLY A 184 -1.10 -25.58 -5.17
C GLY A 184 -0.51 -25.43 -3.76
N GLU A 185 0.21 -24.36 -3.51
CA GLU A 185 0.76 -24.02 -2.18
C GLU A 185 -0.33 -23.60 -1.19
N LEU A 186 -1.35 -22.87 -1.68
CA LEU A 186 -2.46 -22.39 -0.85
C LEU A 186 -3.43 -23.53 -0.47
N ALA A 187 -3.48 -24.60 -1.25
CA ALA A 187 -4.46 -25.69 -1.12
C ALA A 187 -4.50 -26.31 0.28
N GLU A 188 -3.35 -26.40 0.96
CA GLU A 188 -3.26 -26.94 2.33
C GLU A 188 -4.00 -26.08 3.38
N GLN A 189 -4.30 -24.80 3.05
CA GLN A 189 -4.97 -23.87 3.95
C GLN A 189 -6.43 -23.62 3.56
N LEU A 190 -6.88 -24.17 2.43
CA LEU A 190 -8.24 -24.00 1.94
C LEU A 190 -9.21 -24.91 2.69
N ASP A 191 -10.31 -24.32 3.14
CA ASP A 191 -11.46 -25.04 3.67
C ASP A 191 -12.53 -25.13 2.59
N ALA A 192 -12.95 -26.34 2.25
CA ALA A 192 -13.90 -26.58 1.15
C ALA A 192 -15.26 -25.91 1.38
N ASP A 193 -15.78 -25.96 2.61
CA ASP A 193 -17.08 -25.37 2.96
C ASP A 193 -17.02 -23.83 2.88
N LYS A 194 -15.92 -23.25 3.34
CA LYS A 194 -15.66 -21.81 3.22
C LYS A 194 -15.47 -21.40 1.76
N LEU A 195 -14.78 -22.23 0.95
CA LEU A 195 -14.60 -21.92 -0.47
C LEU A 195 -15.95 -21.89 -1.20
N VAL A 196 -16.84 -22.84 -0.92
CA VAL A 196 -18.20 -22.84 -1.46
C VAL A 196 -18.97 -21.60 -0.98
N ALA A 197 -18.88 -21.26 0.30
CA ALA A 197 -19.58 -20.11 0.86
C ALA A 197 -19.14 -18.77 0.24
N VAL A 198 -17.89 -18.65 -0.23
CA VAL A 198 -17.38 -17.44 -0.86
C VAL A 198 -17.45 -17.45 -2.38
N ALA A 199 -17.88 -18.57 -3.01
CA ALA A 199 -17.90 -18.72 -4.46
C ALA A 199 -18.73 -17.61 -5.15
N ASP A 200 -19.86 -17.20 -4.55
CA ASP A 200 -20.70 -16.10 -5.06
C ASP A 200 -20.01 -14.74 -5.04
N THR A 201 -18.91 -14.60 -4.31
CA THR A 201 -18.10 -13.39 -4.27
C THR A 201 -17.01 -13.39 -5.36
N ALA A 202 -16.85 -14.48 -6.11
CA ALA A 202 -15.81 -14.59 -7.14
C ALA A 202 -15.83 -13.38 -8.08
N PRO A 203 -14.67 -12.89 -8.50
CA PRO A 203 -14.59 -11.82 -9.48
C PRO A 203 -15.29 -12.30 -10.77
N VAL A 204 -16.22 -11.48 -11.27
CA VAL A 204 -16.70 -11.69 -12.63
C VAL A 204 -15.54 -11.32 -13.55
N THR A 205 -15.03 -12.27 -14.30
CA THR A 205 -14.02 -12.01 -15.33
C THR A 205 -14.67 -11.12 -16.39
N ASP A 206 -14.40 -9.83 -16.32
CA ASP A 206 -14.81 -8.90 -17.35
C ASP A 206 -13.70 -8.96 -18.42
N ASP A 207 -13.94 -9.73 -19.49
CA ASP A 207 -13.04 -9.86 -20.65
C ASP A 207 -12.79 -8.52 -21.37
N GLY A 208 -13.20 -7.41 -20.77
CA GLY A 208 -13.18 -6.06 -21.30
C GLY A 208 -12.08 -5.12 -20.79
N GLU A 209 -11.26 -5.49 -19.84
CA GLU A 209 -10.12 -4.63 -19.48
C GLU A 209 -8.91 -4.91 -20.40
N HIS A 210 -8.90 -4.24 -21.55
CA HIS A 210 -7.67 -4.00 -22.28
C HIS A 210 -6.61 -3.45 -21.33
N PRO A 211 -5.37 -3.95 -21.37
CA PRO A 211 -4.25 -3.31 -20.68
C PRO A 211 -4.10 -1.91 -21.28
N GLY A 212 -4.71 -0.93 -20.62
CA GLY A 212 -4.63 0.46 -21.00
C GLY A 212 -3.17 0.88 -21.14
N ALA A 213 -2.84 1.25 -22.35
CA ALA A 213 -1.59 1.76 -22.83
C ALA A 213 -0.81 2.53 -21.74
N TRP A 214 0.39 2.08 -21.52
CA TRP A 214 1.47 2.87 -20.95
C TRP A 214 1.77 4.00 -21.95
N ASN A 215 1.01 5.09 -21.88
CA ASN A 215 1.34 6.29 -22.59
C ASN A 215 2.46 6.98 -21.83
N SER A 216 3.67 6.75 -22.31
CA SER A 216 4.84 7.60 -22.07
C SER A 216 4.54 8.99 -22.62
N GLY A 217 3.91 9.83 -21.81
CA GLY A 217 3.78 11.26 -22.05
C GLY A 217 5.01 11.98 -21.49
N PRO A 218 5.50 13.02 -22.18
CA PRO A 218 6.79 13.61 -21.90
C PRO A 218 6.82 14.36 -20.57
N ALA A 219 8.01 14.32 -19.96
CA ALA A 219 8.40 15.24 -18.91
C ALA A 219 8.29 16.70 -19.39
N LEU A 220 7.55 17.52 -18.67
CA LEU A 220 7.76 18.96 -18.49
C LEU A 220 7.30 19.35 -17.08
#